data_b57557cf30995a34f004df94e0cf580b
#
_entry.id   b57557cf30995a34f004df94e0cf580b
#
_cell.length_a   1.000
_cell.length_b   1.000
_cell.length_c   1.000
_cell.angle_alpha   90.00
_cell.angle_beta   90.00
_cell.angle_gamma   90.00
#
_symmetry.space_group_name_H-M   'P 1'
#
loop_
_entity.id
_entity.type
_entity.pdbx_description
1 polymer ?
#
loop_
_entity_poly.entity_id
_entity_poly.type
_entity_poly.pdbx_seq_one_letter_code
_entity_poly.pdbx_strand_id
1 'polypeptide(L)'
;MKKIFSLLFSSLLFFAACNDKTKKSGEDGGTATVAQNSDYPITMDGIGPIKVSMSQEELEKLLNQKVPLANLTDTVSGSWEDSATIKYKEAELRLGFVRTYMANDSFYMRVTGIKTSSPLCKTTNGLGIGSGKQQIIDAYESYLLFMAPEYEDTTYATRSKTRYSIKVRETYEGGQLVFYLTNNKVTAIEASTFYDDSE
;
A
#
# COMPACT_ATOMS: atom_id res chain seq x y z
N MET A 1 -73.34 -21.53 -13.24
CA MET A 1 -73.38 -22.20 -11.94
C MET A 1 -72.23 -21.64 -11.09
N LYS A 2 -72.57 -20.73 -10.13
CA LYS A 2 -72.53 -20.88 -8.66
C LYS A 2 -71.15 -21.40 -8.19
N LYS A 3 -70.35 -20.71 -7.34
CA LYS A 3 -70.60 -19.99 -6.06
C LYS A 3 -69.31 -19.18 -5.73
N ILE A 4 -69.32 -17.97 -5.49
CA ILE A 4 -69.23 -17.13 -4.27
C ILE A 4 -68.72 -17.89 -3.04
N PHE A 5 -67.52 -17.47 -2.51
CA PHE A 5 -67.31 -17.44 -1.05
C PHE A 5 -66.33 -16.30 -0.70
N SER A 6 -66.96 -15.33 -0.03
CA SER A 6 -66.40 -14.22 0.66
C SER A 6 -65.95 -14.68 2.06
N LEU A 7 -64.85 -14.19 2.56
CA LEU A 7 -64.67 -14.04 4.00
C LEU A 7 -63.66 -12.95 4.29
N LEU A 8 -64.20 -11.90 4.84
CA LEU A 8 -63.58 -10.82 5.63
C LEU A 8 -62.87 -11.39 6.86
N PHE A 9 -61.88 -10.66 7.32
CA PHE A 9 -61.54 -10.38 8.72
C PHE A 9 -60.06 -9.89 8.68
N SER A 10 -59.58 -8.87 9.28
CA SER A 10 -59.99 -7.94 10.33
C SER A 10 -58.81 -7.04 10.57
N SER A 11 -59.07 -5.78 10.66
CA SER A 11 -58.19 -4.69 11.05
C SER A 11 -57.51 -4.95 12.42
N LEU A 12 -56.22 -4.57 12.56
CA LEU A 12 -55.71 -4.11 13.84
C LEU A 12 -54.74 -2.94 13.59
N LEU A 13 -55.24 -1.75 13.82
CA LEU A 13 -54.52 -0.52 14.02
C LEU A 13 -53.82 -0.60 15.40
N PHE A 14 -52.52 -0.41 15.42
CA PHE A 14 -51.81 0.04 16.62
C PHE A 14 -51.16 1.37 16.36
N PHE A 15 -51.77 2.39 16.92
CA PHE A 15 -51.17 3.68 17.21
C PHE A 15 -50.24 3.53 18.43
N ALA A 16 -49.03 3.94 18.33
CA ALA A 16 -48.23 4.35 19.49
C ALA A 16 -47.25 5.39 19.01
N ALA A 17 -47.61 6.63 19.17
CA ALA A 17 -47.10 7.55 20.16
C ALA A 17 -45.73 8.10 19.85
N CYS A 18 -45.72 9.32 19.29
CA CYS A 18 -44.64 10.29 19.39
C CYS A 18 -44.18 10.42 20.84
N ASN A 19 -42.87 10.34 21.05
CA ASN A 19 -42.27 10.95 22.21
C ASN A 19 -41.05 11.78 21.78
N ASP A 20 -41.35 13.05 21.68
CA ASP A 20 -40.38 14.13 21.53
C ASP A 20 -39.64 14.28 22.87
N LYS A 21 -38.33 14.05 22.87
CA LYS A 21 -37.46 14.64 23.93
C LYS A 21 -36.01 14.83 23.45
N THR A 22 -35.74 16.12 23.27
CA THR A 22 -34.52 16.80 23.69
C THR A 22 -33.19 16.39 23.08
N LYS A 23 -32.66 17.30 22.29
CA LYS A 23 -31.25 17.54 22.00
C LYS A 23 -30.36 17.22 23.20
N LYS A 24 -29.41 16.29 22.99
CA LYS A 24 -28.10 16.34 23.61
C LYS A 24 -27.05 16.20 22.50
N SER A 25 -26.36 17.29 22.31
CA SER A 25 -25.04 17.35 21.68
C SER A 25 -24.17 16.31 22.40
N GLY A 26 -23.76 15.31 21.66
CA GLY A 26 -22.86 14.26 22.14
C GLY A 26 -21.96 13.87 20.98
N GLU A 27 -20.73 14.23 21.12
CA GLU A 27 -19.51 13.80 20.48
C GLU A 27 -19.69 12.63 19.53
N ASP A 28 -19.44 12.94 18.27
CA ASP A 28 -19.19 11.95 17.21
C ASP A 28 -17.89 11.25 17.53
N GLY A 29 -18.00 10.20 18.34
CA GLY A 29 -16.93 9.25 18.58
C GLY A 29 -16.68 8.51 17.28
N GLY A 30 -15.79 9.06 16.45
CA GLY A 30 -15.20 8.34 15.35
C GLY A 30 -14.70 7.00 15.88
N THR A 31 -15.37 5.94 15.49
CA THR A 31 -14.92 4.57 15.75
C THR A 31 -13.59 4.45 15.06
N ALA A 32 -12.50 4.67 15.80
CA ALA A 32 -11.17 4.31 15.37
C ALA A 32 -11.26 2.81 15.08
N THR A 33 -11.29 2.48 13.80
CA THR A 33 -11.18 1.11 13.33
C THR A 33 -9.87 0.61 13.90
N VAL A 34 -9.94 -0.26 14.88
CA VAL A 34 -8.77 -0.93 15.46
C VAL A 34 -8.02 -1.52 14.29
N ALA A 35 -6.85 -0.98 14.00
CA ALA A 35 -5.96 -1.48 12.97
C ALA A 35 -5.76 -2.96 13.26
N GLN A 36 -6.31 -3.82 12.41
CA GLN A 36 -6.05 -5.25 12.48
C GLN A 36 -4.53 -5.39 12.38
N ASN A 37 -3.90 -5.91 13.43
CA ASN A 37 -2.48 -6.24 13.44
C ASN A 37 -2.21 -7.20 12.28
N SER A 38 -1.81 -6.63 11.13
CA SER A 38 -1.29 -7.41 10.04
C SER A 38 0.06 -7.97 10.48
N ASP A 39 0.30 -9.26 10.29
CA ASP A 39 1.63 -9.86 10.49
C ASP A 39 2.68 -9.25 9.56
N TYR A 40 2.24 -8.44 8.59
CA TYR A 40 3.06 -7.80 7.55
C TYR A 40 2.68 -6.32 7.39
N PRO A 41 2.91 -5.48 8.43
CA PRO A 41 2.59 -4.06 8.34
C PRO A 41 3.46 -3.38 7.29
N ILE A 42 2.82 -2.59 6.42
CA ILE A 42 3.50 -1.74 5.46
C ILE A 42 3.59 -0.33 6.05
N THR A 43 4.80 0.20 6.11
CA THR A 43 5.12 1.58 6.49
C THR A 43 5.96 2.22 5.39
N MET A 44 6.21 3.53 5.48
CA MET A 44 7.13 4.21 4.53
C MET A 44 8.56 3.67 4.64
N ASP A 45 8.92 3.08 5.78
CA ASP A 45 10.25 2.52 6.02
C ASP A 45 10.40 1.08 5.54
N GLY A 46 9.30 0.38 5.20
CA GLY A 46 9.40 -1.01 4.77
C GLY A 46 8.16 -1.86 5.02
N ILE A 47 8.35 -3.18 4.97
CA ILE A 47 7.31 -4.19 5.19
C ILE A 47 7.76 -5.15 6.30
N GLY A 48 7.05 -5.14 7.40
CA GLY A 48 7.43 -5.90 8.60
C GLY A 48 8.82 -5.49 9.11
N PRO A 49 9.73 -6.44 9.34
CA PRO A 49 11.09 -6.14 9.80
C PRO A 49 12.05 -5.76 8.64
N ILE A 50 11.64 -5.94 7.38
CA ILE A 50 12.46 -5.62 6.22
C ILE A 50 12.31 -4.13 5.94
N LYS A 51 13.45 -3.40 5.97
CA LYS A 51 13.46 -1.95 5.83
C LYS A 51 14.16 -1.51 4.56
N VAL A 52 13.68 -0.42 3.96
CA VAL A 52 14.45 0.33 2.96
C VAL A 52 15.73 0.86 3.61
N SER A 53 16.78 1.01 2.83
CA SER A 53 18.14 1.34 3.28
C SER A 53 18.90 0.23 4.02
N MET A 54 18.27 -0.92 4.32
CA MET A 54 18.96 -2.09 4.87
C MET A 54 19.99 -2.62 3.87
N SER A 55 21.17 -3.01 4.34
CA SER A 55 22.17 -3.66 3.49
C SER A 55 21.73 -5.07 3.13
N GLN A 56 22.29 -5.61 2.03
CA GLN A 56 22.05 -7.01 1.65
C GLN A 56 22.46 -7.98 2.77
N GLU A 57 23.58 -7.72 3.45
CA GLU A 57 24.07 -8.57 4.54
C GLU A 57 23.09 -8.58 5.74
N GLU A 58 22.59 -7.42 6.15
CA GLU A 58 21.59 -7.32 7.20
C GLU A 58 20.30 -8.04 6.84
N LEU A 59 19.87 -7.91 5.58
CA LEU A 59 18.69 -8.60 5.07
C LEU A 59 18.89 -10.13 5.06
N GLU A 60 20.01 -10.63 4.55
CA GLU A 60 20.33 -12.05 4.53
C GLU A 60 20.40 -12.64 5.94
N LYS A 61 20.97 -11.89 6.89
CA LYS A 61 21.00 -12.28 8.30
C LYS A 61 19.60 -12.32 8.92
N LEU A 62 18.75 -11.33 8.61
CA LEU A 62 17.37 -11.28 9.07
C LEU A 62 16.55 -12.46 8.54
N LEU A 63 16.73 -12.78 7.25
CA LEU A 63 15.99 -13.84 6.58
C LEU A 63 16.58 -15.23 6.82
N ASN A 64 17.79 -15.31 7.36
CA ASN A 64 18.60 -16.54 7.46
C ASN A 64 18.73 -17.28 6.11
N GLN A 65 18.84 -16.52 5.01
CA GLN A 65 19.00 -17.05 3.64
C GLN A 65 19.73 -16.05 2.75
N LYS A 66 20.37 -16.55 1.69
CA LYS A 66 21.00 -15.71 0.68
C LYS A 66 19.94 -15.05 -0.21
N VAL A 67 20.18 -13.79 -0.58
CA VAL A 67 19.36 -13.05 -1.53
C VAL A 67 19.94 -13.23 -2.93
N PRO A 68 19.18 -13.79 -3.89
CA PRO A 68 19.69 -14.10 -5.23
C PRO A 68 19.76 -12.81 -6.07
N LEU A 69 20.82 -12.03 -5.88
CA LEU A 69 21.11 -10.90 -6.75
C LEU A 69 21.80 -11.39 -8.02
N ALA A 70 21.52 -10.74 -9.15
CA ALA A 70 22.20 -10.93 -10.39
C ALA A 70 23.68 -10.48 -10.24
N ASN A 71 24.48 -10.73 -11.21
CA ASN A 71 25.93 -10.68 -11.18
C ASN A 71 26.50 -9.36 -10.56
N LEU A 72 27.11 -9.48 -9.37
CA LEU A 72 27.79 -8.39 -8.65
C LEU A 72 29.07 -7.88 -9.34
N THR A 73 29.57 -8.59 -10.36
CA THR A 73 30.85 -8.31 -11.03
C THR A 73 30.73 -7.39 -12.23
N ASP A 74 29.52 -7.02 -12.64
CA ASP A 74 29.36 -6.11 -13.77
C ASP A 74 29.67 -4.67 -13.34
N THR A 75 30.89 -4.24 -13.63
CA THR A 75 31.48 -2.97 -13.21
C THR A 75 31.30 -1.86 -14.25
N VAL A 76 30.19 -1.84 -14.97
CA VAL A 76 29.88 -0.74 -15.87
C VAL A 76 29.70 0.53 -15.01
N SER A 77 30.49 1.53 -15.31
CA SER A 77 30.49 2.84 -14.62
C SER A 77 29.08 3.43 -14.56
N GLY A 78 28.54 3.57 -13.38
CA GLY A 78 27.21 4.15 -13.16
C GLY A 78 26.54 3.57 -11.93
N SER A 79 25.33 4.03 -11.66
CA SER A 79 24.46 3.43 -10.65
C SER A 79 24.11 2.01 -11.07
N TRP A 80 24.50 1.04 -10.27
CA TRP A 80 24.13 -0.34 -10.51
C TRP A 80 22.89 -0.67 -9.67
N GLU A 81 21.85 -1.08 -10.35
CA GLU A 81 20.59 -1.50 -9.76
C GLU A 81 20.35 -2.98 -9.99
N ASP A 82 19.77 -3.65 -9.02
CA ASP A 82 19.32 -5.03 -9.14
C ASP A 82 18.00 -5.24 -8.42
N SER A 83 17.41 -6.40 -8.63
CA SER A 83 16.19 -6.78 -7.93
C SER A 83 16.18 -8.25 -7.60
N ALA A 84 15.59 -8.59 -6.47
CA ALA A 84 15.36 -9.96 -6.06
C ALA A 84 13.90 -10.15 -5.62
N THR A 85 13.38 -11.35 -5.87
CA THR A 85 12.11 -11.77 -5.28
C THR A 85 12.40 -12.74 -4.14
N ILE A 86 11.87 -12.43 -2.98
CA ILE A 86 11.99 -13.26 -1.79
C ILE A 86 10.61 -13.66 -1.28
N LYS A 87 10.57 -14.75 -0.53
CA LYS A 87 9.39 -15.13 0.25
C LYS A 87 9.66 -14.82 1.71
N TYR A 88 8.90 -13.88 2.28
CA TYR A 88 8.95 -13.59 3.70
C TYR A 88 7.69 -14.15 4.36
N LYS A 89 7.85 -15.24 5.15
CA LYS A 89 6.73 -16.08 5.62
C LYS A 89 5.87 -16.51 4.42
N GLU A 90 4.61 -16.06 4.34
CA GLU A 90 3.69 -16.39 3.24
C GLU A 90 3.58 -15.29 2.17
N ALA A 91 4.15 -14.11 2.42
CA ALA A 91 4.10 -13.00 1.48
C ALA A 91 5.30 -13.05 0.51
N GLU A 92 5.04 -12.82 -0.77
CA GLU A 92 6.04 -12.57 -1.78
C GLU A 92 6.38 -11.09 -1.82
N LEU A 93 7.68 -10.78 -1.75
CA LEU A 93 8.21 -9.43 -1.78
C LEU A 93 9.24 -9.32 -2.90
N ARG A 94 9.08 -8.30 -3.75
CA ARG A 94 10.10 -7.91 -4.71
C ARG A 94 10.91 -6.76 -4.14
N LEU A 95 12.21 -6.94 -4.04
CA LEU A 95 13.15 -5.97 -3.49
C LEU A 95 13.94 -5.32 -4.61
N GLY A 96 14.07 -4.00 -4.58
CA GLY A 96 15.01 -3.25 -5.38
C GLY A 96 16.29 -2.98 -4.59
N PHE A 97 17.42 -2.99 -5.26
CA PHE A 97 18.74 -2.73 -4.67
C PHE A 97 19.51 -1.72 -5.49
N VAL A 98 20.35 -0.97 -4.81
CA VAL A 98 21.34 -0.09 -5.43
C VAL A 98 22.70 -0.27 -4.79
N ARG A 99 23.76 -0.13 -5.58
CA ARG A 99 25.13 -0.10 -5.10
C ARG A 99 25.38 1.20 -4.37
N THR A 100 25.87 1.10 -3.15
CA THR A 100 26.25 2.26 -2.33
C THR A 100 27.74 2.16 -2.05
N TYR A 101 28.51 3.22 -2.40
CA TYR A 101 29.94 3.28 -2.17
C TYR A 101 30.27 3.75 -0.76
N MET A 102 31.38 3.25 -0.25
CA MET A 102 31.95 3.64 1.03
C MET A 102 33.24 4.42 0.81
N ALA A 103 33.69 5.14 1.83
CA ALA A 103 34.88 6.01 1.75
C ALA A 103 36.22 5.29 1.40
N ASN A 104 36.25 3.96 1.49
CA ASN A 104 37.44 3.12 1.20
C ASN A 104 37.37 2.46 -0.18
N ASP A 105 36.61 3.00 -1.12
CA ASP A 105 36.36 2.48 -2.46
C ASP A 105 35.68 1.09 -2.49
N SER A 106 35.23 0.59 -1.36
CA SER A 106 34.37 -0.58 -1.31
C SER A 106 32.89 -0.20 -1.52
N PHE A 107 32.03 -1.17 -1.73
CA PHE A 107 30.61 -0.93 -1.86
C PHE A 107 29.80 -2.03 -1.18
N TYR A 108 28.55 -1.72 -0.89
CA TYR A 108 27.54 -2.68 -0.46
C TYR A 108 26.24 -2.47 -1.24
N MET A 109 25.42 -3.51 -1.28
CA MET A 109 24.09 -3.42 -1.87
C MET A 109 23.10 -2.98 -0.80
N ARG A 110 22.28 -1.98 -1.11
CA ARG A 110 21.28 -1.41 -0.22
C ARG A 110 19.89 -1.55 -0.82
N VAL A 111 18.92 -1.96 -0.01
CA VAL A 111 17.50 -2.02 -0.39
C VAL A 111 16.99 -0.61 -0.63
N THR A 112 16.45 -0.34 -1.81
CA THR A 112 15.83 0.94 -2.20
C THR A 112 14.32 0.90 -2.24
N GLY A 113 13.76 -0.29 -2.42
CA GLY A 113 12.32 -0.46 -2.47
C GLY A 113 11.88 -1.89 -2.13
N ILE A 114 10.69 -2.02 -1.58
CA ILE A 114 10.07 -3.28 -1.21
C ILE A 114 8.64 -3.27 -1.73
N LYS A 115 8.39 -4.03 -2.79
CA LYS A 115 7.09 -4.10 -3.47
C LYS A 115 6.39 -5.42 -3.19
N THR A 116 5.09 -5.37 -2.97
CA THR A 116 4.27 -6.57 -2.80
C THR A 116 2.91 -6.44 -3.50
N SER A 117 2.40 -7.56 -3.98
CA SER A 117 1.00 -7.74 -4.41
C SER A 117 0.25 -8.72 -3.49
N SER A 118 0.86 -9.09 -2.37
CA SER A 118 0.23 -10.01 -1.40
C SER A 118 -0.92 -9.33 -0.64
N PRO A 119 -2.12 -9.94 -0.59
CA PRO A 119 -3.24 -9.42 0.18
C PRO A 119 -3.02 -9.50 1.71
N LEU A 120 -1.99 -10.23 2.16
CA LEU A 120 -1.61 -10.34 3.56
C LEU A 120 -0.97 -9.06 4.09
N CYS A 121 -0.34 -8.28 3.20
CA CYS A 121 0.35 -7.04 3.56
C CYS A 121 -0.65 -5.87 3.57
N LYS A 122 -0.67 -5.12 4.66
CA LYS A 122 -1.53 -3.94 4.81
C LYS A 122 -0.79 -2.80 5.47
N THR A 123 -1.14 -1.58 5.11
CA THR A 123 -0.66 -0.40 5.81
C THR A 123 -1.24 -0.33 7.23
N THR A 124 -0.67 0.52 8.07
CA THR A 124 -1.19 0.80 9.42
C THR A 124 -2.63 1.31 9.40
N ASN A 125 -3.05 1.95 8.30
CA ASN A 125 -4.43 2.40 8.08
C ASN A 125 -5.35 1.30 7.49
N GLY A 126 -4.88 0.04 7.44
CA GLY A 126 -5.63 -1.11 6.94
C GLY A 126 -5.76 -1.21 5.42
N LEU A 127 -5.12 -0.31 4.65
CA LEU A 127 -5.14 -0.36 3.20
C LEU A 127 -4.26 -1.50 2.68
N GLY A 128 -4.74 -2.18 1.65
CA GLY A 128 -4.05 -3.32 1.03
C GLY A 128 -4.49 -3.51 -0.42
N ILE A 129 -4.16 -4.66 -0.97
CA ILE A 129 -4.61 -5.05 -2.32
C ILE A 129 -6.14 -5.02 -2.38
N GLY A 130 -6.70 -4.42 -3.44
CA GLY A 130 -8.14 -4.22 -3.63
C GLY A 130 -8.73 -2.96 -3.00
N SER A 131 -7.98 -2.23 -2.15
CA SER A 131 -8.40 -0.93 -1.63
C SER A 131 -8.68 0.06 -2.77
N GLY A 132 -9.66 0.94 -2.57
CA GLY A 132 -10.06 1.92 -3.57
C GLY A 132 -9.20 3.18 -3.52
N LYS A 133 -9.16 3.91 -4.66
CA LYS A 133 -8.48 5.20 -4.77
C LYS A 133 -8.91 6.18 -3.65
N GLN A 134 -10.22 6.34 -3.43
CA GLN A 134 -10.72 7.29 -2.44
C GLN A 134 -10.27 6.93 -1.02
N GLN A 135 -10.24 5.64 -0.68
CA GLN A 135 -9.76 5.19 0.62
C GLN A 135 -8.29 5.59 0.89
N ILE A 136 -7.44 5.61 -0.17
CA ILE A 136 -6.06 6.08 -0.03
C ILE A 136 -6.03 7.58 0.24
N ILE A 137 -6.80 8.36 -0.53
CA ILE A 137 -6.85 9.82 -0.38
C ILE A 137 -7.34 10.19 1.02
N ASP A 138 -8.41 9.56 1.50
CA ASP A 138 -8.99 9.84 2.81
C ASP A 138 -8.03 9.44 3.96
N ALA A 139 -7.34 8.29 3.81
CA ALA A 139 -6.42 7.81 4.85
C ALA A 139 -5.11 8.61 4.95
N TYR A 140 -4.75 9.33 3.90
CA TYR A 140 -3.49 10.09 3.82
C TYR A 140 -3.71 11.56 3.44
N GLU A 141 -4.88 12.14 3.77
CA GLU A 141 -5.21 13.53 3.44
C GLU A 141 -4.21 14.57 3.99
N SER A 142 -3.56 14.26 5.12
CA SER A 142 -2.53 15.13 5.74
C SER A 142 -1.12 14.96 5.16
N TYR A 143 -0.94 14.06 4.19
CA TYR A 143 0.34 13.75 3.56
C TYR A 143 0.45 14.42 2.19
N LEU A 144 1.67 14.48 1.66
CA LEU A 144 1.91 14.89 0.28
C LEU A 144 1.48 13.75 -0.65
N LEU A 145 0.50 14.02 -1.50
CA LEU A 145 -0.04 13.05 -2.45
C LEU A 145 0.33 13.44 -3.89
N PHE A 146 1.01 12.52 -4.59
CA PHE A 146 1.34 12.68 -6.00
C PHE A 146 0.69 11.55 -6.81
N MET A 147 -0.03 11.92 -7.85
CA MET A 147 -0.69 10.95 -8.73
C MET A 147 -0.12 11.06 -10.14
N ALA A 148 0.32 9.95 -10.69
CA ALA A 148 0.84 9.88 -12.05
C ALA A 148 0.27 8.66 -12.79
N PRO A 149 -0.16 8.82 -14.06
CA PRO A 149 -0.51 7.69 -14.89
C PRO A 149 0.74 6.86 -15.20
N GLU A 150 0.57 5.53 -15.27
CA GLU A 150 1.59 4.66 -15.84
C GLU A 150 1.57 4.74 -17.37
N TYR A 151 2.62 4.25 -17.99
CA TYR A 151 2.69 4.15 -19.44
C TYR A 151 2.25 2.78 -19.92
N GLU A 152 1.66 2.72 -21.12
CA GLU A 152 1.23 1.46 -21.74
C GLU A 152 2.42 0.68 -22.33
N ASP A 153 3.49 1.39 -22.64
CA ASP A 153 4.66 0.85 -23.33
C ASP A 153 5.97 1.41 -22.76
N THR A 154 7.08 0.79 -23.12
CA THR A 154 8.44 1.18 -22.69
C THR A 154 8.98 2.43 -23.39
N THR A 155 8.28 2.94 -24.39
CA THR A 155 8.68 4.17 -25.10
C THR A 155 8.19 5.43 -24.42
N TYR A 156 7.37 5.27 -23.37
CA TYR A 156 6.75 6.37 -22.63
C TYR A 156 5.89 7.31 -23.50
N ALA A 157 5.40 6.80 -24.64
CA ALA A 157 4.61 7.58 -25.59
C ALA A 157 3.14 7.66 -25.18
N THR A 158 2.59 6.57 -24.66
CA THR A 158 1.16 6.45 -24.36
C THR A 158 0.91 6.27 -22.87
N ARG A 159 0.20 7.23 -22.26
CA ARG A 159 -0.22 7.15 -20.86
C ARG A 159 -1.43 6.22 -20.73
N SER A 160 -1.39 5.34 -19.73
CA SER A 160 -2.51 4.46 -19.41
C SER A 160 -3.71 5.26 -18.91
N LYS A 161 -4.89 4.86 -19.34
CA LYS A 161 -6.18 5.41 -18.83
C LYS A 161 -6.68 4.70 -17.58
N THR A 162 -6.16 3.53 -17.29
CA THR A 162 -6.65 2.66 -16.21
C THR A 162 -5.61 2.37 -15.17
N ARG A 163 -4.32 2.48 -15.50
CA ARG A 163 -3.20 2.23 -14.61
C ARG A 163 -2.52 3.54 -14.20
N TYR A 164 -2.33 3.72 -12.91
CA TYR A 164 -1.63 4.87 -12.34
C TYR A 164 -1.09 4.54 -10.96
N SER A 165 -0.21 5.39 -10.46
CA SER A 165 0.31 5.30 -9.10
C SER A 165 -0.11 6.49 -8.27
N ILE A 166 -0.27 6.26 -6.96
CA ILE A 166 -0.40 7.31 -5.94
C ILE A 166 0.79 7.16 -5.01
N LYS A 167 1.63 8.19 -4.97
CA LYS A 167 2.77 8.28 -4.04
C LYS A 167 2.35 9.10 -2.84
N VAL A 168 2.61 8.56 -1.66
CA VAL A 168 2.32 9.17 -0.36
C VAL A 168 3.63 9.46 0.33
N ARG A 169 3.87 10.70 0.73
CA ARG A 169 5.10 11.15 1.41
C ARG A 169 4.74 11.99 2.62
N GLU A 170 5.51 11.86 3.67
CA GLU A 170 5.39 12.73 4.85
C GLU A 170 6.11 14.06 4.60
N THR A 171 7.27 14.00 3.95
CA THR A 171 8.11 15.14 3.59
C THR A 171 8.54 15.05 2.14
N TYR A 172 9.31 16.03 1.67
CA TYR A 172 9.87 16.04 0.31
C TYR A 172 11.04 15.07 0.14
N GLU A 173 11.61 14.57 1.23
CA GLU A 173 12.72 13.60 1.24
C GLU A 173 12.40 12.44 2.18
N GLY A 174 13.01 11.27 1.96
CA GLY A 174 12.91 10.12 2.84
C GLY A 174 12.07 8.98 2.31
N GLY A 175 11.27 8.38 3.20
CA GLY A 175 10.41 7.24 2.85
C GLY A 175 9.14 7.64 2.13
N GLN A 176 8.67 6.78 1.26
CA GLN A 176 7.36 6.93 0.60
C GLN A 176 6.63 5.60 0.50
N LEU A 177 5.30 5.68 0.43
CA LEU A 177 4.46 4.58 -0.04
C LEU A 177 4.00 4.86 -1.47
N VAL A 178 4.10 3.85 -2.33
CA VAL A 178 3.58 3.91 -3.70
C VAL A 178 2.48 2.87 -3.84
N PHE A 179 1.26 3.33 -4.06
CA PHE A 179 0.13 2.48 -4.41
C PHE A 179 0.00 2.42 -5.93
N TYR A 180 0.10 1.23 -6.50
CA TYR A 180 -0.15 0.98 -7.92
C TYR A 180 -1.60 0.57 -8.09
N LEU A 181 -2.31 1.24 -8.98
CA LEU A 181 -3.74 1.02 -9.17
C LEU A 181 -4.05 0.63 -10.61
N THR A 182 -5.01 -0.28 -10.74
CA THR A 182 -5.68 -0.59 -12.00
C THR A 182 -7.19 -0.46 -11.79
N ASN A 183 -7.87 0.30 -12.65
CA ASN A 183 -9.31 0.56 -12.52
C ASN A 183 -9.72 1.04 -11.13
N ASN A 184 -8.96 1.98 -10.54
CA ASN A 184 -9.17 2.56 -9.21
C ASN A 184 -9.03 1.57 -8.04
N LYS A 185 -8.43 0.41 -8.24
CA LYS A 185 -8.15 -0.58 -7.20
C LYS A 185 -6.66 -0.84 -7.08
N VAL A 186 -6.16 -0.93 -5.87
CA VAL A 186 -4.76 -1.24 -5.57
C VAL A 186 -4.44 -2.65 -6.04
N THR A 187 -3.37 -2.78 -6.82
CA THR A 187 -2.85 -4.05 -7.33
C THR A 187 -1.47 -4.39 -6.78
N ALA A 188 -0.72 -3.37 -6.33
CA ALA A 188 0.55 -3.55 -5.62
C ALA A 188 0.80 -2.34 -4.72
N ILE A 189 1.62 -2.54 -3.67
CA ILE A 189 2.09 -1.47 -2.78
C ILE A 189 3.60 -1.61 -2.68
N GLU A 190 4.29 -0.46 -2.64
CA GLU A 190 5.74 -0.40 -2.49
C GLU A 190 6.10 0.60 -1.40
N ALA A 191 7.00 0.21 -0.51
CA ALA A 191 7.74 1.11 0.35
C ALA A 191 9.09 1.39 -0.29
N SER A 192 9.47 2.63 -0.47
CA SER A 192 10.75 2.98 -1.11
C SER A 192 11.31 4.28 -0.55
N THR A 193 12.61 4.51 -0.76
CA THR A 193 13.22 5.83 -0.54
C THR A 193 12.95 6.74 -1.72
N PHE A 194 12.84 8.01 -1.44
CA PHE A 194 12.78 9.07 -2.43
C PHE A 194 13.90 10.07 -2.16
N TYR A 195 14.64 10.37 -3.19
CA TYR A 195 15.61 11.49 -3.21
C TYR A 195 15.17 12.43 -4.32
N ASP A 196 15.10 13.71 -4.03
CA ASP A 196 14.88 14.71 -5.07
C ASP A 196 16.22 15.00 -5.73
N ASP A 197 16.46 14.42 -6.91
CA ASP A 197 17.68 14.61 -7.70
C ASP A 197 17.66 15.97 -8.44
N SER A 198 16.79 16.91 -8.04
CA SER A 198 16.60 18.20 -8.71
C SER A 198 17.47 19.34 -8.17
N GLU A 199 18.55 19.05 -7.40
CA GLU A 199 19.58 20.04 -7.04
C GLU A 199 20.78 20.05 -7.98
#